data_f1f0f8a4c4ee3d378672d7c02fa67560
#
_entry.id   f1f0f8a4c4ee3d378672d7c02fa67560
#
_cell.length_a   1.000
_cell.length_b   1.000
_cell.length_c   1.000
_cell.angle_alpha   90.00
_cell.angle_beta   90.00
_cell.angle_gamma   90.00
#
_symmetry.space_group_name_H-M   'P 1'
#
loop_
_entity.id
_entity.type
_entity.pdbx_description
1 polymer ?
#
loop_
_entity_poly.entity_id
_entity_poly.type
_entity_poly.pdbx_seq_one_letter_code
_entity_poly.pdbx_strand_id
1 'polypeptide(L)'
;MKITQMTRPVSLGVIAALSLSLMACNQDKPADTKTEAPAANADQKAETAADNAAPTTGDVTIKTATGEQTIPANPNPIAVYDMTALQNLKALGVVVQGVPFAEMNAETVQKIDLKADGTPDGTSVGTLFEPSLETLHGLKPQAVFIGSRMAEKAEELGKIAPTYNLTIDTNNVYESSKQQITDFGKVFGKTAEADKLIADIDAAIAETKKAVEGKGNGLAILINGNKMSAYGKNSRYGYLHTTFGIPMADENIQEARHGQPISFEYLQKVDPDWLFVLDRTSAIGEEGVSAQEVLNNPLMHNTKAYKNNQIVYVSPDSYLAFGGYYQWLKDTKIVTDAFNNAKPAQ
;
A
#
# COMPACT_ATOMS: atom_id res chain seq x y z
N MET A 1 -31.40 -14.54 -42.74
CA MET A 1 -32.62 -13.89 -43.24
C MET A 1 -33.12 -12.89 -42.21
N LYS A 2 -33.31 -11.64 -42.67
CA LYS A 2 -33.83 -10.44 -41.99
C LYS A 2 -32.95 -9.74 -40.95
N ILE A 3 -32.28 -8.76 -41.47
CA ILE A 3 -31.78 -7.52 -40.89
C ILE A 3 -32.97 -6.63 -40.51
N THR A 4 -32.94 -6.02 -39.34
CA THR A 4 -33.78 -4.84 -39.08
C THR A 4 -32.90 -3.77 -38.41
N GLN A 5 -32.59 -2.76 -39.19
CA GLN A 5 -32.09 -1.46 -38.72
C GLN A 5 -33.28 -0.65 -38.18
N MET A 6 -33.05 0.13 -37.13
CA MET A 6 -33.91 1.24 -36.83
C MET A 6 -33.14 2.46 -36.30
N THR A 7 -33.32 3.48 -37.00
CA THR A 7 -32.79 4.83 -37.11
C THR A 7 -32.94 5.73 -35.88
N ARG A 8 -32.02 6.70 -35.81
CA ARG A 8 -31.99 7.90 -34.94
C ARG A 8 -33.16 8.88 -35.25
N PRO A 9 -33.41 9.82 -34.33
CA PRO A 9 -33.42 11.21 -34.77
C PRO A 9 -32.51 12.14 -33.96
N VAL A 10 -31.92 13.06 -34.70
CA VAL A 10 -31.24 14.29 -34.32
C VAL A 10 -32.30 15.35 -34.03
N SER A 11 -32.09 16.19 -33.03
CA SER A 11 -32.76 17.51 -32.96
C SER A 11 -31.75 18.58 -32.53
N LEU A 12 -31.67 19.54 -33.42
CA LEU A 12 -30.97 20.83 -33.39
C LEU A 12 -31.91 21.87 -32.72
N GLY A 13 -31.30 22.93 -32.15
CA GLY A 13 -32.01 24.19 -31.85
C GLY A 13 -31.24 24.97 -30.77
N VAL A 14 -30.45 25.90 -31.14
CA VAL A 14 -30.51 27.32 -31.55
C VAL A 14 -30.37 28.29 -30.35
N ILE A 15 -29.21 28.91 -30.23
CA ILE A 15 -28.73 30.32 -30.23
C ILE A 15 -29.58 31.41 -29.57
N ALA A 16 -28.95 32.22 -28.68
CA ALA A 16 -28.93 33.70 -28.59
C ALA A 16 -28.16 34.11 -27.33
N ALA A 17 -27.08 34.77 -27.36
CA ALA A 17 -26.59 36.08 -27.82
C ALA A 17 -26.75 37.21 -26.77
N LEU A 18 -25.60 37.80 -26.47
CA LEU A 18 -25.20 39.19 -26.15
C LEU A 18 -25.79 39.90 -24.91
N SER A 19 -24.89 40.43 -24.07
CA SER A 19 -24.65 41.88 -24.06
C SER A 19 -23.41 42.25 -23.22
N LEU A 20 -22.54 43.04 -23.86
CA LEU A 20 -21.42 43.80 -23.27
C LEU A 20 -21.93 45.02 -22.51
N SER A 21 -21.20 45.45 -21.48
CA SER A 21 -21.07 46.87 -21.15
C SER A 21 -19.69 47.15 -20.53
N LEU A 22 -18.94 47.94 -21.24
CA LEU A 22 -17.72 48.68 -20.87
C LEU A 22 -18.11 49.98 -20.17
N MET A 23 -17.24 50.48 -19.24
CA MET A 23 -16.78 51.89 -19.06
C MET A 23 -16.03 51.96 -17.76
N ALA A 24 -14.79 52.21 -17.73
CA ALA A 24 -13.88 53.34 -18.05
C ALA A 24 -13.55 54.21 -16.86
N CYS A 25 -12.25 54.26 -16.59
CA CYS A 25 -11.36 55.27 -16.01
C CYS A 25 -11.91 56.46 -15.20
N ASN A 26 -11.26 56.77 -14.05
CA ASN A 26 -10.38 57.94 -14.00
C ASN A 26 -9.47 57.97 -12.74
N GLN A 27 -8.29 58.61 -12.92
CA GLN A 27 -7.26 58.93 -11.95
C GLN A 27 -7.70 60.08 -11.04
N ASP A 28 -7.20 60.14 -9.79
CA ASP A 28 -6.28 61.20 -9.28
C ASP A 28 -6.08 61.07 -7.76
N LYS A 29 -4.81 61.25 -7.34
CA LYS A 29 -4.30 61.48 -6.01
C LYS A 29 -4.17 63.00 -5.82
N PRO A 30 -3.95 63.65 -4.63
CA PRO A 30 -3.41 63.16 -3.36
C PRO A 30 -3.93 63.85 -2.05
N ALA A 31 -3.37 63.38 -0.94
CA ALA A 31 -2.92 64.10 0.28
C ALA A 31 -3.80 64.18 1.53
N ASP A 32 -3.18 63.59 2.60
CA ASP A 32 -3.06 64.01 4.00
C ASP A 32 -4.28 64.30 4.92
N THR A 33 -4.39 63.63 6.02
CA THR A 33 -4.02 63.96 7.41
C THR A 33 -4.82 63.17 8.45
N LYS A 34 -4.04 62.51 9.34
CA LYS A 34 -4.19 62.23 10.80
C LYS A 34 -5.56 62.08 11.49
N THR A 35 -5.59 61.06 12.30
CA THR A 35 -5.79 60.98 13.76
C THR A 35 -7.05 60.27 14.28
N GLU A 36 -6.77 59.33 15.16
CA GLU A 36 -7.50 58.72 16.29
C GLU A 36 -8.44 57.52 16.09
N ALA A 37 -7.99 56.43 16.74
CA ALA A 37 -8.81 55.32 17.20
C ALA A 37 -9.65 55.68 18.41
N PRO A 38 -10.69 54.91 18.83
CA PRO A 38 -10.47 53.59 19.37
C PRO A 38 -11.61 52.51 19.18
N ALA A 39 -11.20 51.27 19.41
CA ALA A 39 -11.88 50.15 20.10
C ALA A 39 -12.97 49.33 19.43
N ALA A 40 -12.58 48.10 19.18
CA ALA A 40 -13.17 46.79 19.54
C ALA A 40 -14.56 46.41 18.98
N ASN A 41 -14.56 45.39 18.15
CA ASN A 41 -15.14 44.07 18.52
C ASN A 41 -14.68 42.98 17.56
N ALA A 42 -14.36 41.85 18.19
CA ALA A 42 -13.87 40.63 17.58
C ALA A 42 -14.99 39.86 16.87
N ASP A 43 -14.69 39.42 15.65
CA ASP A 43 -15.22 38.17 15.12
C ASP A 43 -14.08 37.49 14.32
N GLN A 44 -13.39 36.59 15.01
CA GLN A 44 -12.40 35.72 14.40
C GLN A 44 -13.12 34.59 13.65
N LYS A 45 -13.28 34.79 12.37
CA LYS A 45 -13.53 33.68 11.44
C LYS A 45 -12.20 32.95 11.27
N ALA A 46 -12.11 31.74 11.81
CA ALA A 46 -10.98 30.85 11.61
C ALA A 46 -10.87 30.51 10.11
N GLU A 47 -9.95 31.16 9.43
CA GLU A 47 -9.42 30.70 8.16
C GLU A 47 -8.50 29.50 8.47
N THR A 48 -8.92 28.30 8.04
CA THR A 48 -8.06 27.14 7.97
C THR A 48 -6.91 27.48 7.01
N ALA A 49 -5.74 27.70 7.55
CA ALA A 49 -4.50 27.76 6.80
C ALA A 49 -4.28 26.39 6.15
N ALA A 50 -4.51 26.29 4.86
CA ALA A 50 -3.93 25.24 4.04
C ALA A 50 -2.42 25.52 4.04
N ASP A 51 -1.68 24.68 4.74
CA ASP A 51 -0.22 24.70 4.77
C ASP A 51 0.28 24.32 3.36
N ASN A 52 0.51 25.34 2.54
CA ASN A 52 1.19 25.21 1.25
C ASN A 52 2.67 25.01 1.56
N ALA A 53 3.10 23.78 1.82
CA ALA A 53 4.50 23.45 1.80
C ALA A 53 5.11 23.93 0.46
N ALA A 54 6.12 24.77 0.52
CA ALA A 54 6.81 25.24 -0.67
C ALA A 54 7.30 24.03 -1.48
N PRO A 55 7.20 24.05 -2.83
CA PRO A 55 7.67 22.94 -3.65
C PRO A 55 9.13 22.69 -3.36
N THR A 56 9.47 21.45 -2.99
CA THR A 56 10.85 21.01 -2.79
C THR A 56 11.57 21.22 -4.12
N THR A 57 12.55 22.11 -4.16
CA THR A 57 13.40 22.32 -5.34
C THR A 57 14.78 21.75 -5.06
N GLY A 58 15.27 20.91 -5.95
CA GLY A 58 16.58 20.28 -5.83
C GLY A 58 16.50 18.75 -5.76
N ASP A 59 17.62 18.15 -5.44
CA ASP A 59 17.74 16.71 -5.34
C ASP A 59 17.52 16.23 -3.89
N VAL A 60 16.89 15.07 -3.75
CA VAL A 60 16.61 14.42 -2.45
C VAL A 60 17.38 13.12 -2.36
N THR A 61 18.09 12.88 -1.26
CA THR A 61 18.72 11.59 -0.99
C THR A 61 17.69 10.66 -0.32
N ILE A 62 17.54 9.47 -0.89
CA ILE A 62 16.66 8.40 -0.39
C ILE A 62 17.47 7.14 -0.10
N LYS A 63 16.94 6.30 0.80
CA LYS A 63 17.50 4.98 1.08
C LYS A 63 16.92 3.94 0.13
N THR A 64 17.79 3.22 -0.58
CA THR A 64 17.40 2.12 -1.48
C THR A 64 18.02 0.79 -1.03
N ALA A 65 17.60 -0.31 -1.63
CA ALA A 65 18.17 -1.63 -1.37
C ALA A 65 19.66 -1.73 -1.77
N THR A 66 20.15 -0.80 -2.61
CA THR A 66 21.54 -0.73 -3.08
C THR A 66 22.35 0.37 -2.40
N GLY A 67 21.82 1.00 -1.37
CA GLY A 67 22.43 2.12 -0.65
C GLY A 67 21.68 3.44 -0.85
N GLU A 68 22.28 4.54 -0.41
CA GLU A 68 21.71 5.86 -0.63
C GLU A 68 21.83 6.29 -2.10
N GLN A 69 20.76 6.85 -2.63
CA GLN A 69 20.71 7.36 -4.01
C GLN A 69 20.00 8.72 -4.02
N THR A 70 20.41 9.53 -4.97
CA THR A 70 19.82 10.86 -5.19
C THR A 70 18.75 10.81 -6.27
N ILE A 71 17.62 11.42 -6.01
CA ILE A 71 16.47 11.51 -6.91
C ILE A 71 16.04 12.98 -7.03
N PRO A 72 15.68 13.48 -8.22
CA PRO A 72 15.08 14.81 -8.37
C PRO A 72 13.81 14.95 -7.53
N ALA A 73 13.59 16.12 -6.94
CA ALA A 73 12.35 16.39 -6.24
C ALA A 73 11.15 16.43 -7.22
N ASN A 74 10.03 15.88 -6.79
CA ASN A 74 8.77 15.81 -7.54
C ASN A 74 8.91 15.22 -8.97
N PRO A 75 9.54 14.06 -9.14
CA PRO A 75 9.68 13.46 -10.46
C PRO A 75 8.29 13.18 -11.05
N ASN A 76 8.08 13.56 -12.32
CA ASN A 76 6.81 13.37 -13.02
C ASN A 76 7.05 13.37 -14.55
N PRO A 77 6.63 12.34 -15.31
CA PRO A 77 5.92 11.14 -14.86
C PRO A 77 6.80 10.18 -14.04
N ILE A 78 6.15 9.30 -13.25
CA ILE A 78 6.81 8.19 -12.58
C ILE A 78 6.18 6.86 -12.99
N ALA A 79 6.98 5.79 -12.98
CA ALA A 79 6.50 4.42 -13.13
C ALA A 79 6.85 3.59 -11.89
N VAL A 80 5.95 2.72 -11.46
CA VAL A 80 6.11 1.96 -10.23
C VAL A 80 5.78 0.49 -10.47
N TYR A 81 6.72 -0.41 -10.18
CA TYR A 81 6.58 -1.86 -10.30
C TYR A 81 6.56 -2.55 -8.92
N ASP A 82 6.30 -1.80 -7.86
CA ASP A 82 6.21 -2.33 -6.50
C ASP A 82 4.90 -1.90 -5.83
N MET A 83 4.13 -2.88 -5.35
CA MET A 83 2.82 -2.61 -4.77
C MET A 83 2.89 -1.90 -3.42
N THR A 84 3.97 -2.10 -2.66
CA THR A 84 4.22 -1.38 -1.42
C THR A 84 4.41 0.11 -1.70
N ALA A 85 5.28 0.42 -2.66
CA ALA A 85 5.50 1.79 -3.11
C ALA A 85 4.22 2.42 -3.66
N LEU A 86 3.42 1.67 -4.44
CA LEU A 86 2.12 2.16 -4.94
C LEU A 86 1.15 2.51 -3.81
N GLN A 87 1.03 1.65 -2.78
CA GLN A 87 0.17 1.94 -1.63
C GLN A 87 0.64 3.20 -0.89
N ASN A 88 1.94 3.33 -0.64
CA ASN A 88 2.51 4.46 0.08
C ASN A 88 2.34 5.76 -0.71
N LEU A 89 2.62 5.76 -2.02
CA LEU A 89 2.41 6.92 -2.90
C LEU A 89 0.92 7.32 -2.97
N LYS A 90 0.03 6.33 -3.10
CA LYS A 90 -1.42 6.60 -3.08
C LYS A 90 -1.86 7.22 -1.75
N ALA A 91 -1.40 6.68 -0.63
CA ALA A 91 -1.73 7.21 0.70
C ALA A 91 -1.23 8.65 0.90
N LEU A 92 -0.08 9.00 0.28
CA LEU A 92 0.45 10.35 0.23
C LEU A 92 -0.27 11.27 -0.78
N GLY A 93 -1.22 10.75 -1.56
CA GLY A 93 -1.90 11.53 -2.60
C GLY A 93 -1.02 11.84 -3.82
N VAL A 94 -0.01 11.01 -4.09
CA VAL A 94 0.84 11.13 -5.27
C VAL A 94 0.24 10.33 -6.43
N VAL A 95 0.09 10.98 -7.58
CA VAL A 95 -0.41 10.34 -8.80
C VAL A 95 0.72 9.59 -9.49
N VAL A 96 0.48 8.31 -9.81
CA VAL A 96 1.43 7.43 -10.51
C VAL A 96 0.94 7.24 -11.94
N GLN A 97 1.78 7.54 -12.93
CA GLN A 97 1.41 7.48 -14.35
C GLN A 97 1.63 6.09 -14.96
N GLY A 98 2.67 5.37 -14.52
CA GLY A 98 2.97 4.01 -15.00
C GLY A 98 2.77 2.96 -13.92
N VAL A 99 1.88 1.98 -14.14
CA VAL A 99 1.49 0.95 -13.15
C VAL A 99 1.63 -0.46 -13.73
N PRO A 100 1.95 -1.50 -12.92
CA PRO A 100 2.24 -2.84 -13.38
C PRO A 100 0.98 -3.73 -13.40
N PHE A 101 -0.14 -3.24 -13.92
CA PHE A 101 -1.45 -3.89 -13.82
C PHE A 101 -1.84 -4.72 -15.04
N ALA A 102 -0.95 -4.89 -16.04
CA ALA A 102 -1.19 -5.87 -17.09
C ALA A 102 -1.42 -7.26 -16.45
N GLU A 103 -2.42 -7.97 -16.91
CA GLU A 103 -2.82 -9.30 -16.41
C GLU A 103 -3.43 -9.32 -14.99
N MET A 104 -3.47 -8.21 -14.26
CA MET A 104 -4.21 -8.15 -12.99
C MET A 104 -5.68 -7.84 -13.24
N ASN A 105 -6.56 -8.65 -12.67
CA ASN A 105 -7.98 -8.33 -12.72
C ASN A 105 -8.34 -7.17 -11.76
N ALA A 106 -9.46 -6.48 -12.06
CA ALA A 106 -9.90 -5.33 -11.31
C ALA A 106 -10.16 -5.64 -9.82
N GLU A 107 -10.67 -6.86 -9.52
CA GLU A 107 -10.91 -7.31 -8.15
C GLU A 107 -9.62 -7.42 -7.34
N THR A 108 -8.55 -7.97 -7.93
CA THR A 108 -7.24 -8.04 -7.27
C THR A 108 -6.67 -6.66 -6.99
N VAL A 109 -6.77 -5.73 -7.96
CA VAL A 109 -6.33 -4.33 -7.78
C VAL A 109 -7.14 -3.64 -6.67
N GLN A 110 -8.45 -3.88 -6.60
CA GLN A 110 -9.32 -3.33 -5.56
C GLN A 110 -8.99 -3.90 -4.17
N LYS A 111 -8.73 -5.21 -4.07
CA LYS A 111 -8.38 -5.87 -2.79
C LYS A 111 -7.17 -5.25 -2.11
N ILE A 112 -6.23 -4.70 -2.87
CA ILE A 112 -5.03 -4.04 -2.33
C ILE A 112 -5.18 -2.50 -2.24
N ASP A 113 -6.41 -2.00 -2.28
CA ASP A 113 -6.78 -0.56 -2.13
C ASP A 113 -6.09 0.39 -3.12
N LEU A 114 -5.70 -0.09 -4.28
CA LEU A 114 -5.07 0.77 -5.30
C LEU A 114 -6.07 1.47 -6.21
N LYS A 115 -7.30 0.93 -6.30
CA LYS A 115 -8.39 1.55 -7.06
C LYS A 115 -9.76 1.25 -6.45
N ALA A 116 -10.52 2.28 -6.15
CA ALA A 116 -11.81 2.12 -5.49
C ALA A 116 -12.91 1.57 -6.42
N ASP A 117 -12.87 1.90 -7.71
CA ASP A 117 -13.83 1.46 -8.73
C ASP A 117 -13.42 0.15 -9.45
N GLY A 118 -12.32 -0.46 -9.01
CA GLY A 118 -11.82 -1.71 -9.56
C GLY A 118 -11.07 -1.59 -10.89
N THR A 119 -10.87 -0.37 -11.41
CA THR A 119 -10.04 -0.14 -12.62
C THR A 119 -8.68 0.44 -12.24
N PRO A 120 -7.59 0.03 -12.92
CA PRO A 120 -6.27 0.59 -12.64
C PRO A 120 -6.19 2.07 -12.98
N ASP A 121 -5.53 2.85 -12.09
CA ASP A 121 -5.07 4.19 -12.45
C ASP A 121 -3.78 4.11 -13.25
N GLY A 122 -3.59 5.09 -14.14
CA GLY A 122 -2.39 5.22 -14.94
C GLY A 122 -2.31 4.27 -16.14
N THR A 123 -1.21 4.39 -16.86
CA THR A 123 -0.90 3.55 -18.03
C THR A 123 -0.26 2.25 -17.57
N SER A 124 -0.73 1.11 -18.06
CA SER A 124 -0.08 -0.17 -17.77
C SER A 124 1.28 -0.23 -18.45
N VAL A 125 2.34 -0.38 -17.63
CA VAL A 125 3.73 -0.51 -18.11
C VAL A 125 4.24 -1.96 -18.02
N GLY A 126 3.34 -2.92 -17.98
CA GLY A 126 3.62 -4.35 -17.89
C GLY A 126 3.06 -4.99 -16.62
N THR A 127 3.70 -6.06 -16.15
CA THR A 127 3.33 -6.79 -14.94
C THR A 127 4.31 -6.53 -13.79
N LEU A 128 4.05 -7.14 -12.63
CA LEU A 128 4.98 -7.14 -11.49
C LEU A 128 6.29 -7.89 -11.73
N PHE A 129 6.38 -8.65 -12.83
CA PHE A 129 7.51 -9.52 -13.14
C PHE A 129 8.16 -9.21 -14.49
N GLU A 130 7.37 -8.74 -15.45
CA GLU A 130 7.82 -8.40 -16.80
C GLU A 130 7.39 -6.99 -17.19
N PRO A 131 8.35 -6.06 -17.39
CA PRO A 131 8.05 -4.71 -17.81
C PRO A 131 7.72 -4.67 -19.30
N SER A 132 6.79 -3.82 -19.69
CA SER A 132 6.62 -3.41 -21.10
C SER A 132 7.59 -2.27 -21.39
N LEU A 133 8.76 -2.58 -21.94
CA LEU A 133 9.79 -1.58 -22.23
C LEU A 133 9.33 -0.55 -23.26
N GLU A 134 8.51 -0.95 -24.22
CA GLU A 134 7.93 -0.06 -25.23
C GLU A 134 7.02 0.99 -24.57
N THR A 135 6.09 0.55 -23.73
CA THR A 135 5.16 1.44 -23.02
C THR A 135 5.90 2.34 -22.04
N LEU A 136 6.88 1.78 -21.31
CA LEU A 136 7.71 2.54 -20.38
C LEU A 136 8.52 3.62 -21.11
N HIS A 137 9.14 3.27 -22.25
CA HIS A 137 9.86 4.24 -23.08
C HIS A 137 8.93 5.33 -23.62
N GLY A 138 7.70 4.97 -24.03
CA GLY A 138 6.67 5.93 -24.47
C GLY A 138 6.22 6.89 -23.37
N LEU A 139 6.16 6.41 -22.12
CA LEU A 139 5.81 7.20 -20.93
C LEU A 139 6.88 8.25 -20.60
N LYS A 140 8.15 7.97 -20.89
CA LYS A 140 9.32 8.82 -20.58
C LYS A 140 9.38 9.21 -19.08
N PRO A 141 9.36 8.26 -18.16
CA PRO A 141 9.31 8.57 -16.74
C PRO A 141 10.60 9.26 -16.28
N GLN A 142 10.50 10.18 -15.32
CA GLN A 142 11.64 10.79 -14.66
C GLN A 142 12.22 9.90 -13.53
N ALA A 143 11.42 8.95 -13.04
CA ALA A 143 11.86 7.93 -12.09
C ALA A 143 11.05 6.64 -12.27
N VAL A 144 11.73 5.50 -12.07
CA VAL A 144 11.12 4.17 -12.00
C VAL A 144 11.38 3.60 -10.61
N PHE A 145 10.32 3.24 -9.89
CA PHE A 145 10.41 2.59 -8.58
C PHE A 145 10.12 1.10 -8.71
N ILE A 146 11.05 0.28 -8.22
CA ILE A 146 10.96 -1.18 -8.26
C ILE A 146 11.10 -1.79 -6.86
N GLY A 147 10.57 -3.00 -6.68
CA GLY A 147 10.77 -3.83 -5.51
C GLY A 147 11.50 -5.14 -5.85
N SER A 148 11.51 -6.08 -4.90
CA SER A 148 12.24 -7.34 -5.00
C SER A 148 11.85 -8.20 -6.21
N ARG A 149 10.60 -8.13 -6.69
CA ARG A 149 10.13 -8.91 -7.85
C ARG A 149 10.76 -8.46 -9.16
N MET A 150 11.11 -7.17 -9.25
CA MET A 150 11.66 -6.54 -10.45
C MET A 150 13.19 -6.26 -10.31
N ALA A 151 13.82 -6.66 -9.21
CA ALA A 151 15.21 -6.32 -8.90
C ALA A 151 16.20 -6.78 -9.98
N GLU A 152 15.97 -7.94 -10.59
CA GLU A 152 16.83 -8.47 -11.67
C GLU A 152 16.69 -7.68 -12.99
N LYS A 153 15.61 -6.90 -13.15
CA LYS A 153 15.38 -6.03 -14.31
C LYS A 153 15.90 -4.59 -14.10
N ALA A 154 16.50 -4.28 -12.95
CA ALA A 154 16.93 -2.93 -12.60
C ALA A 154 17.85 -2.30 -13.65
N GLU A 155 18.84 -3.07 -14.15
CA GLU A 155 19.78 -2.61 -15.19
C GLU A 155 19.06 -2.34 -16.54
N GLU A 156 18.12 -3.20 -16.92
CA GLU A 156 17.35 -3.06 -18.15
C GLU A 156 16.46 -1.81 -18.10
N LEU A 157 15.75 -1.60 -17.02
CA LEU A 157 14.91 -0.43 -16.77
C LEU A 157 15.75 0.85 -16.69
N GLY A 158 16.94 0.76 -16.07
CA GLY A 158 17.90 1.87 -15.94
C GLY A 158 18.42 2.42 -17.28
N LYS A 159 18.31 1.67 -18.39
CA LYS A 159 18.61 2.15 -19.75
C LYS A 159 17.52 3.08 -20.29
N ILE A 160 16.32 3.05 -19.72
CA ILE A 160 15.19 3.89 -20.12
C ILE A 160 15.06 5.11 -19.20
N ALA A 161 15.13 4.92 -17.88
CA ALA A 161 15.01 6.00 -16.91
C ALA A 161 15.72 5.66 -15.59
N PRO A 162 16.08 6.66 -14.75
CA PRO A 162 16.62 6.42 -13.42
C PRO A 162 15.73 5.45 -12.63
N THR A 163 16.32 4.34 -12.16
CA THR A 163 15.59 3.24 -11.53
C THR A 163 16.07 3.05 -10.10
N TYR A 164 15.13 3.06 -9.15
CA TYR A 164 15.36 3.00 -7.71
C TYR A 164 14.76 1.73 -7.12
N ASN A 165 15.62 0.89 -6.53
CA ASN A 165 15.18 -0.36 -5.89
C ASN A 165 14.78 -0.10 -4.44
N LEU A 166 13.48 -0.11 -4.17
CA LEU A 166 12.87 0.17 -2.88
C LEU A 166 12.42 -1.10 -2.14
N THR A 167 13.10 -2.22 -2.37
CA THR A 167 12.80 -3.49 -1.70
C THR A 167 12.77 -3.32 -0.18
N ILE A 168 11.66 -3.74 0.43
CA ILE A 168 11.51 -3.77 1.90
C ILE A 168 12.46 -4.83 2.50
N ASP A 169 13.20 -4.44 3.51
CA ASP A 169 14.07 -5.34 4.27
C ASP A 169 13.21 -6.27 5.16
N THR A 170 13.25 -7.56 4.86
CA THR A 170 12.48 -8.57 5.61
C THR A 170 12.96 -8.78 7.04
N ASN A 171 14.19 -8.36 7.39
CA ASN A 171 14.67 -8.40 8.78
C ASN A 171 14.12 -7.23 9.62
N ASN A 172 13.71 -6.13 8.96
CA ASN A 172 13.23 -4.91 9.61
C ASN A 172 12.05 -4.31 8.83
N VAL A 173 10.99 -5.10 8.60
CA VAL A 173 9.87 -4.72 7.74
C VAL A 173 9.28 -3.37 8.14
N TYR A 174 9.05 -3.16 9.44
CA TYR A 174 8.41 -1.93 9.91
C TYR A 174 9.30 -0.69 9.72
N GLU A 175 10.56 -0.73 10.15
CA GLU A 175 11.47 0.40 10.00
C GLU A 175 11.77 0.70 8.52
N SER A 176 11.87 -0.34 7.69
CA SER A 176 12.03 -0.19 6.25
C SER A 176 10.81 0.45 5.59
N SER A 177 9.61 0.11 6.04
CA SER A 177 8.35 0.73 5.60
C SER A 177 8.28 2.22 5.98
N LYS A 178 8.60 2.55 7.22
CA LYS A 178 8.65 3.95 7.70
C LYS A 178 9.64 4.77 6.89
N GLN A 179 10.83 4.20 6.65
CA GLN A 179 11.86 4.87 5.86
C GLN A 179 11.36 5.18 4.45
N GLN A 180 10.68 4.22 3.79
CA GLN A 180 10.14 4.43 2.44
C GLN A 180 9.07 5.53 2.43
N ILE A 181 8.13 5.54 3.41
CA ILE A 181 7.11 6.59 3.54
C ILE A 181 7.76 7.95 3.78
N THR A 182 8.75 8.03 4.67
CA THR A 182 9.50 9.25 4.97
C THR A 182 10.23 9.79 3.73
N ASP A 183 10.89 8.90 2.98
CA ASP A 183 11.63 9.29 1.79
C ASP A 183 10.68 9.79 0.68
N PHE A 184 9.55 9.13 0.47
CA PHE A 184 8.51 9.64 -0.45
C PHE A 184 7.95 10.99 0.02
N GLY A 185 7.75 11.17 1.33
CA GLY A 185 7.35 12.47 1.89
C GLY A 185 8.31 13.59 1.49
N LYS A 186 9.63 13.35 1.58
CA LYS A 186 10.67 14.30 1.16
C LYS A 186 10.67 14.52 -0.35
N VAL A 187 10.67 13.42 -1.13
CA VAL A 187 10.73 13.47 -2.61
C VAL A 187 9.55 14.26 -3.18
N PHE A 188 8.34 14.05 -2.67
CA PHE A 188 7.12 14.64 -3.21
C PHE A 188 6.62 15.87 -2.42
N GLY A 189 7.42 16.42 -1.48
CA GLY A 189 7.01 17.58 -0.69
C GLY A 189 5.81 17.32 0.22
N LYS A 190 5.68 16.07 0.70
CA LYS A 190 4.56 15.55 1.48
C LYS A 190 4.98 15.08 2.89
N THR A 191 5.91 15.82 3.50
CA THR A 191 6.50 15.39 4.79
C THR A 191 5.45 15.32 5.90
N ALA A 192 4.55 16.29 5.98
CA ALA A 192 3.51 16.31 7.01
C ALA A 192 2.51 15.15 6.83
N GLU A 193 2.14 14.85 5.58
CA GLU A 193 1.31 13.69 5.26
C GLU A 193 2.04 12.38 5.60
N ALA A 194 3.33 12.27 5.29
CA ALA A 194 4.14 11.10 5.62
C ALA A 194 4.21 10.87 7.13
N ASP A 195 4.45 11.92 7.91
CA ASP A 195 4.47 11.86 9.38
C ASP A 195 3.12 11.39 9.92
N LYS A 196 2.01 11.87 9.33
CA LYS A 196 0.67 11.42 9.71
C LYS A 196 0.44 9.94 9.39
N LEU A 197 0.82 9.46 8.20
CA LEU A 197 0.69 8.04 7.84
C LEU A 197 1.48 7.14 8.79
N ILE A 198 2.68 7.56 9.17
CA ILE A 198 3.52 6.84 10.13
C ILE A 198 2.85 6.81 11.51
N ALA A 199 2.31 7.94 11.98
CA ALA A 199 1.60 8.01 13.25
C ALA A 199 0.35 7.12 13.28
N ASP A 200 -0.39 7.05 12.17
CA ASP A 200 -1.56 6.16 12.04
C ASP A 200 -1.14 4.68 12.17
N ILE A 201 -0.04 4.28 11.53
CA ILE A 201 0.51 2.91 11.64
C ILE A 201 1.01 2.64 13.07
N ASP A 202 1.76 3.58 13.67
CA ASP A 202 2.29 3.45 15.03
C ASP A 202 1.17 3.24 16.05
N ALA A 203 0.08 4.00 15.93
CA ALA A 203 -1.09 3.88 16.80
C ALA A 203 -1.76 2.50 16.63
N ALA A 204 -1.95 2.03 15.40
CA ALA A 204 -2.56 0.73 15.11
C ALA A 204 -1.68 -0.42 15.64
N ILE A 205 -0.36 -0.34 15.48
CA ILE A 205 0.59 -1.33 16.04
C ILE A 205 0.53 -1.33 17.57
N ALA A 206 0.48 -0.16 18.21
CA ALA A 206 0.40 -0.08 19.67
C ALA A 206 -0.88 -0.71 20.22
N GLU A 207 -2.00 -0.57 19.53
CA GLU A 207 -3.26 -1.23 19.87
C GLU A 207 -3.15 -2.76 19.70
N THR A 208 -2.57 -3.21 18.58
CA THR A 208 -2.35 -4.64 18.32
C THR A 208 -1.47 -5.27 19.38
N LYS A 209 -0.35 -4.62 19.77
CA LYS A 209 0.53 -5.12 20.86
C LYS A 209 -0.22 -5.37 22.15
N LYS A 210 -1.11 -4.44 22.55
CA LYS A 210 -1.95 -4.60 23.74
C LYS A 210 -2.93 -5.77 23.59
N ALA A 211 -3.49 -5.95 22.39
CA ALA A 211 -4.46 -7.01 22.15
C ALA A 211 -3.84 -8.41 22.21
N VAL A 212 -2.58 -8.57 21.78
CA VAL A 212 -1.90 -9.88 21.70
C VAL A 212 -1.15 -10.26 22.97
N GLU A 213 -0.90 -9.31 23.87
CA GLU A 213 -0.07 -9.50 25.06
C GLU A 213 -0.60 -10.65 25.93
N GLY A 214 0.27 -11.65 26.20
CA GLY A 214 -0.03 -12.79 27.05
C GLY A 214 -1.04 -13.79 26.49
N LYS A 215 -1.44 -13.68 25.20
CA LYS A 215 -2.50 -14.51 24.61
C LYS A 215 -2.00 -15.72 23.79
N GLY A 216 -0.78 -16.18 24.05
CA GLY A 216 -0.23 -17.39 23.44
C GLY A 216 0.75 -17.10 22.30
N ASN A 217 1.20 -18.20 21.67
CA ASN A 217 2.15 -18.17 20.56
C ASN A 217 1.46 -18.30 19.20
N GLY A 218 2.18 -17.98 18.14
CA GLY A 218 1.66 -18.03 16.78
C GLY A 218 2.59 -18.64 15.77
N LEU A 219 2.03 -19.18 14.71
CA LEU A 219 2.73 -19.66 13.52
C LEU A 219 2.20 -18.96 12.28
N ALA A 220 3.07 -18.36 11.48
CA ALA A 220 2.72 -17.79 10.19
C ALA A 220 2.93 -18.80 9.06
N ILE A 221 1.91 -19.02 8.25
CA ILE A 221 1.99 -19.90 7.08
C ILE A 221 1.45 -19.23 5.82
N LEU A 222 1.97 -19.65 4.68
CA LEU A 222 1.41 -19.35 3.36
C LEU A 222 0.91 -20.66 2.74
N ILE A 223 -0.30 -20.59 2.19
CA ILE A 223 -0.90 -21.69 1.41
C ILE A 223 -0.95 -21.27 -0.06
N ASN A 224 -0.44 -22.14 -0.91
CA ASN A 224 -0.42 -21.99 -2.36
C ASN A 224 -0.93 -23.29 -3.02
N GLY A 225 -2.20 -23.33 -3.39
CA GLY A 225 -2.88 -24.58 -3.72
C GLY A 225 -2.76 -25.54 -2.53
N ASN A 226 -2.25 -26.75 -2.77
CA ASN A 226 -2.08 -27.76 -1.72
C ASN A 226 -0.72 -27.69 -0.98
N LYS A 227 0.10 -26.66 -1.25
CA LYS A 227 1.42 -26.50 -0.63
C LYS A 227 1.36 -25.51 0.51
N MET A 228 2.00 -25.85 1.62
CA MET A 228 2.12 -25.00 2.79
C MET A 228 3.58 -24.68 3.09
N SER A 229 3.85 -23.47 3.50
CA SER A 229 5.18 -23.04 3.97
C SER A 229 5.04 -22.23 5.25
N ALA A 230 5.90 -22.50 6.25
CA ALA A 230 6.01 -21.71 7.48
C ALA A 230 7.06 -20.62 7.31
N TYR A 231 6.86 -19.50 8.03
CA TYR A 231 7.71 -18.32 7.98
C TYR A 231 8.14 -17.89 9.37
N GLY A 232 9.45 -17.67 9.53
CA GLY A 232 10.07 -17.20 10.76
C GLY A 232 10.11 -15.67 10.86
N LYS A 233 10.82 -15.20 11.90
CA LYS A 233 10.89 -13.76 12.26
C LYS A 233 11.62 -12.88 11.25
N ASN A 234 12.56 -13.44 10.47
CA ASN A 234 13.33 -12.70 9.45
C ASN A 234 12.70 -12.85 8.05
N SER A 235 11.40 -12.96 7.99
CA SER A 235 10.64 -13.13 6.75
C SER A 235 9.64 -11.98 6.56
N ARG A 236 8.96 -11.96 5.41
CA ARG A 236 7.88 -10.99 5.13
C ARG A 236 6.75 -11.02 6.17
N TYR A 237 6.54 -12.13 6.87
CA TYR A 237 5.54 -12.25 7.95
C TYR A 237 6.14 -12.13 9.34
N GLY A 238 7.45 -11.87 9.42
CA GLY A 238 8.16 -11.68 10.68
C GLY A 238 7.62 -10.54 11.52
N TYR A 239 6.92 -9.56 10.92
CA TYR A 239 6.29 -8.45 11.64
C TYR A 239 5.24 -8.93 12.67
N LEU A 240 4.59 -10.08 12.47
CA LEU A 240 3.70 -10.68 13.45
C LEU A 240 4.41 -10.95 14.79
N HIS A 241 5.69 -11.34 14.69
CA HIS A 241 6.51 -11.66 15.85
C HIS A 241 7.31 -10.43 16.32
N THR A 242 8.03 -9.78 15.41
CA THR A 242 8.98 -8.69 15.75
C THR A 242 8.28 -7.36 16.02
N THR A 243 7.18 -7.07 15.31
CA THR A 243 6.47 -5.79 15.41
C THR A 243 5.24 -5.90 16.29
N PHE A 244 4.40 -6.94 16.14
CA PHE A 244 3.21 -7.11 16.97
C PHE A 244 3.52 -7.76 18.32
N GLY A 245 4.62 -8.51 18.43
CA GLY A 245 5.06 -9.11 19.67
C GLY A 245 4.43 -10.46 19.98
N ILE A 246 3.85 -11.15 18.99
CA ILE A 246 3.32 -12.50 19.15
C ILE A 246 4.49 -13.48 19.24
N PRO A 247 4.65 -14.26 20.34
CA PRO A 247 5.71 -15.26 20.44
C PRO A 247 5.64 -16.28 19.31
N MET A 248 6.80 -16.74 18.81
CA MET A 248 6.84 -17.81 17.81
C MET A 248 6.44 -19.16 18.43
N ALA A 249 5.63 -19.95 17.72
CA ALA A 249 5.30 -21.31 18.11
C ALA A 249 6.45 -22.31 17.83
N ASP A 250 7.30 -22.02 16.84
CA ASP A 250 8.54 -22.73 16.53
C ASP A 250 9.63 -21.74 16.17
N GLU A 251 10.66 -21.65 16.99
CA GLU A 251 11.81 -20.75 16.75
C GLU A 251 12.85 -21.35 15.78
N ASN A 252 12.70 -22.62 15.38
CA ASN A 252 13.65 -23.33 14.52
C ASN A 252 13.25 -23.31 13.05
N ILE A 253 12.30 -22.46 12.64
CA ILE A 253 11.89 -22.33 11.25
C ILE A 253 13.09 -21.85 10.42
N GLN A 254 13.41 -22.60 9.36
CA GLN A 254 14.49 -22.25 8.45
C GLN A 254 14.13 -21.02 7.62
N GLU A 255 15.00 -20.02 7.66
CA GLU A 255 14.83 -18.81 6.88
C GLU A 255 15.05 -19.11 5.39
N ALA A 256 14.00 -18.93 4.60
CA ALA A 256 14.03 -19.11 3.15
C ALA A 256 13.09 -18.11 2.48
N ARG A 257 13.45 -17.66 1.27
CA ARG A 257 12.65 -16.68 0.48
C ARG A 257 11.17 -17.09 0.32
N HIS A 258 10.94 -18.40 0.18
CA HIS A 258 9.61 -18.99 -0.02
C HIS A 258 9.07 -19.71 1.22
N GLY A 259 9.68 -19.49 2.38
CA GLY A 259 9.37 -20.16 3.63
C GLY A 259 9.86 -21.61 3.66
N GLN A 260 9.75 -22.24 4.83
CA GLN A 260 10.05 -23.64 5.04
C GLN A 260 8.84 -24.48 4.65
N PRO A 261 8.95 -25.43 3.67
CA PRO A 261 7.86 -26.35 3.35
C PRO A 261 7.45 -27.16 4.59
N ILE A 262 6.15 -27.27 4.83
CA ILE A 262 5.59 -27.99 5.97
C ILE A 262 4.44 -28.91 5.56
N SER A 263 4.10 -29.85 6.45
CA SER A 263 2.96 -30.75 6.31
C SER A 263 1.92 -30.52 7.43
N PHE A 264 0.79 -31.23 7.37
CA PHE A 264 -0.21 -31.22 8.44
C PHE A 264 0.31 -31.86 9.72
N GLU A 265 1.17 -32.87 9.63
CA GLU A 265 1.84 -33.49 10.78
C GLU A 265 2.76 -32.49 11.50
N TYR A 266 3.44 -31.62 10.74
CA TYR A 266 4.22 -30.54 11.33
C TYR A 266 3.33 -29.58 12.10
N LEU A 267 2.21 -29.14 11.50
CA LEU A 267 1.23 -28.26 12.18
C LEU A 267 0.69 -28.89 13.47
N GLN A 268 0.36 -30.17 13.42
CA GLN A 268 -0.10 -30.93 14.61
C GLN A 268 1.01 -31.05 15.68
N LYS A 269 2.27 -31.25 15.27
CA LYS A 269 3.40 -31.36 16.19
C LYS A 269 3.73 -30.04 16.87
N VAL A 270 3.73 -28.94 16.12
CA VAL A 270 3.99 -27.58 16.64
C VAL A 270 2.82 -27.13 17.51
N ASP A 271 1.61 -27.43 17.13
CA ASP A 271 0.36 -27.14 17.84
C ASP A 271 0.25 -25.69 18.31
N PRO A 272 0.36 -24.69 17.41
CA PRO A 272 0.34 -23.28 17.77
C PRO A 272 -0.99 -22.88 18.40
N ASP A 273 -0.96 -21.92 19.33
CA ASP A 273 -2.18 -21.33 19.87
C ASP A 273 -2.92 -20.52 18.77
N TRP A 274 -2.16 -19.79 17.93
CA TRP A 274 -2.68 -19.01 16.81
C TRP A 274 -2.03 -19.45 15.50
N LEU A 275 -2.83 -19.59 14.44
CA LEU A 275 -2.35 -19.84 13.08
C LEU A 275 -2.69 -18.65 12.20
N PHE A 276 -1.66 -17.94 11.70
CA PHE A 276 -1.80 -16.86 10.73
C PHE A 276 -1.62 -17.40 9.33
N VAL A 277 -2.62 -17.22 8.49
CA VAL A 277 -2.69 -17.85 7.17
C VAL A 277 -2.75 -16.79 6.09
N LEU A 278 -1.81 -16.84 5.15
CA LEU A 278 -1.96 -16.17 3.87
C LEU A 278 -2.44 -17.16 2.83
N ASP A 279 -3.57 -16.88 2.21
CA ASP A 279 -4.05 -17.55 1.00
C ASP A 279 -3.47 -16.87 -0.24
N ARG A 280 -2.38 -17.43 -0.80
CA ARG A 280 -1.74 -16.86 -1.98
C ARG A 280 -2.64 -16.91 -3.20
N THR A 281 -3.35 -17.99 -3.41
CA THR A 281 -4.26 -18.19 -4.56
C THR A 281 -5.28 -17.06 -4.60
N SER A 282 -5.94 -16.80 -3.46
CA SER A 282 -6.87 -15.68 -3.32
C SER A 282 -6.20 -14.31 -3.44
N ALA A 283 -4.97 -14.17 -2.90
CA ALA A 283 -4.26 -12.88 -2.91
C ALA A 283 -3.90 -12.38 -4.31
N ILE A 284 -3.61 -13.29 -5.23
CA ILE A 284 -3.25 -12.92 -6.62
C ILE A 284 -4.39 -13.09 -7.61
N GLY A 285 -5.59 -13.46 -7.13
CA GLY A 285 -6.78 -13.62 -7.96
C GLY A 285 -6.73 -14.84 -8.89
N GLU A 286 -5.93 -15.87 -8.56
CA GLU A 286 -5.94 -17.15 -9.26
C GLU A 286 -7.16 -17.99 -8.83
N GLU A 287 -7.68 -18.80 -9.75
CA GLU A 287 -8.67 -19.82 -9.43
C GLU A 287 -7.99 -21.01 -8.75
N GLY A 288 -8.61 -21.57 -7.72
CA GLY A 288 -8.05 -22.72 -7.01
C GLY A 288 -8.74 -23.01 -5.69
N VAL A 289 -8.22 -24.02 -4.99
CA VAL A 289 -8.70 -24.39 -3.66
C VAL A 289 -8.30 -23.31 -2.67
N SER A 290 -9.25 -22.82 -1.90
CA SER A 290 -9.02 -21.80 -0.86
C SER A 290 -8.19 -22.38 0.30
N ALA A 291 -7.45 -21.50 0.99
CA ALA A 291 -6.71 -21.91 2.19
C ALA A 291 -7.64 -22.51 3.26
N GLN A 292 -8.87 -22.02 3.37
CA GLN A 292 -9.85 -22.56 4.30
C GLN A 292 -10.24 -24.00 3.97
N GLU A 293 -10.42 -24.32 2.69
CA GLU A 293 -10.69 -25.70 2.23
C GLU A 293 -9.49 -26.61 2.47
N VAL A 294 -8.27 -26.15 2.18
CA VAL A 294 -7.03 -26.90 2.44
C VAL A 294 -6.89 -27.24 3.93
N LEU A 295 -7.17 -26.27 4.82
CA LEU A 295 -7.07 -26.46 6.27
C LEU A 295 -8.23 -27.25 6.87
N ASN A 296 -9.27 -27.56 6.10
CA ASN A 296 -10.33 -28.48 6.53
C ASN A 296 -9.85 -29.95 6.46
N ASN A 297 -8.91 -30.29 7.33
CA ASN A 297 -8.19 -31.56 7.37
C ASN A 297 -8.28 -32.16 8.77
N PRO A 298 -8.47 -33.51 8.92
CA PRO A 298 -8.57 -34.17 10.23
C PRO A 298 -7.39 -33.91 11.17
N LEU A 299 -6.16 -33.73 10.65
CA LEU A 299 -4.99 -33.40 11.47
C LEU A 299 -5.09 -31.95 12.02
N MET A 300 -5.59 -31.01 11.21
CA MET A 300 -5.84 -29.65 11.68
C MET A 300 -6.93 -29.57 12.73
N HIS A 301 -7.99 -30.37 12.63
CA HIS A 301 -9.09 -30.40 13.60
C HIS A 301 -8.62 -30.77 15.01
N ASN A 302 -7.44 -31.39 15.15
CA ASN A 302 -6.85 -31.74 16.43
C ASN A 302 -5.97 -30.65 17.04
N THR A 303 -5.61 -29.60 16.29
CA THR A 303 -4.76 -28.50 16.78
C THR A 303 -5.53 -27.53 17.69
N LYS A 304 -4.81 -26.82 18.56
CA LYS A 304 -5.37 -25.77 19.42
C LYS A 304 -5.97 -24.64 18.59
N ALA A 305 -5.23 -24.14 17.58
CA ALA A 305 -5.69 -23.07 16.73
C ALA A 305 -7.03 -23.36 16.06
N TYR A 306 -7.25 -24.60 15.61
CA TYR A 306 -8.54 -24.99 15.03
C TYR A 306 -9.65 -25.12 16.09
N LYS A 307 -9.40 -25.83 17.19
CA LYS A 307 -10.38 -26.07 18.26
C LYS A 307 -10.87 -24.77 18.89
N ASN A 308 -9.98 -23.80 19.05
CA ASN A 308 -10.28 -22.52 19.67
C ASN A 308 -10.78 -21.46 18.69
N ASN A 309 -10.91 -21.78 17.38
CA ASN A 309 -11.23 -20.83 16.32
C ASN A 309 -10.22 -19.68 16.25
N GLN A 310 -8.93 -20.01 16.35
CA GLN A 310 -7.79 -19.09 16.37
C GLN A 310 -6.95 -19.19 15.07
N ILE A 311 -7.62 -19.44 13.94
CA ILE A 311 -7.03 -19.36 12.59
C ILE A 311 -7.38 -17.99 12.04
N VAL A 312 -6.35 -17.17 11.79
CA VAL A 312 -6.47 -15.78 11.33
C VAL A 312 -5.99 -15.68 9.89
N TYR A 313 -6.86 -15.33 8.98
CA TYR A 313 -6.49 -15.08 7.59
C TYR A 313 -6.05 -13.63 7.45
N VAL A 314 -4.75 -13.41 7.18
CA VAL A 314 -4.19 -12.08 6.96
C VAL A 314 -4.62 -11.51 5.60
N SER A 315 -4.49 -10.20 5.42
CA SER A 315 -4.94 -9.56 4.19
C SER A 315 -4.13 -10.00 2.95
N PRO A 316 -4.72 -9.97 1.74
CA PRO A 316 -3.98 -10.19 0.49
C PRO A 316 -2.81 -9.25 0.29
N ASP A 317 -2.88 -8.03 0.87
CA ASP A 317 -1.80 -7.05 0.86
C ASP A 317 -0.50 -7.60 1.45
N SER A 318 -0.58 -8.46 2.47
CA SER A 318 0.58 -9.12 3.09
C SER A 318 1.41 -9.94 2.10
N TYR A 319 0.84 -10.33 0.96
CA TYR A 319 1.56 -11.00 -0.13
C TYR A 319 2.08 -10.03 -1.19
N LEU A 320 1.23 -9.12 -1.65
CA LEU A 320 1.55 -8.24 -2.78
C LEU A 320 2.27 -6.96 -2.36
N ALA A 321 1.88 -6.38 -1.23
CA ALA A 321 2.27 -5.04 -0.76
C ALA A 321 2.75 -5.03 0.71
N PHE A 322 3.47 -6.09 1.15
CA PHE A 322 3.93 -6.17 2.54
C PHE A 322 4.85 -4.99 2.89
N GLY A 323 4.52 -4.30 3.97
CA GLY A 323 5.15 -3.04 4.36
C GLY A 323 4.45 -1.79 3.80
N GLY A 324 3.37 -1.93 3.03
CA GLY A 324 2.56 -0.81 2.55
C GLY A 324 1.61 -0.26 3.62
N TYR A 325 1.26 1.03 3.49
CA TYR A 325 0.39 1.72 4.46
C TYR A 325 -0.94 0.99 4.70
N TYR A 326 -1.64 0.62 3.62
CA TYR A 326 -2.94 -0.06 3.77
C TYR A 326 -2.79 -1.48 4.29
N GLN A 327 -1.69 -2.18 3.96
CA GLN A 327 -1.39 -3.50 4.52
C GLN A 327 -1.24 -3.41 6.05
N TRP A 328 -0.47 -2.43 6.56
CA TRP A 328 -0.31 -2.24 8.00
C TRP A 328 -1.66 -2.04 8.70
N LEU A 329 -2.50 -1.14 8.18
CA LEU A 329 -3.81 -0.86 8.79
C LEU A 329 -4.77 -2.05 8.74
N LYS A 330 -4.75 -2.84 7.65
CA LYS A 330 -5.60 -4.03 7.55
C LYS A 330 -5.15 -5.14 8.49
N ASP A 331 -3.86 -5.46 8.49
CA ASP A 331 -3.37 -6.58 9.29
C ASP A 331 -3.39 -6.28 10.79
N THR A 332 -3.06 -5.05 11.20
CA THR A 332 -3.26 -4.64 12.60
C THR A 332 -4.71 -4.80 13.01
N LYS A 333 -5.66 -4.34 12.18
CA LYS A 333 -7.09 -4.50 12.48
C LYS A 333 -7.52 -5.97 12.54
N ILE A 334 -7.13 -6.79 11.56
CA ILE A 334 -7.47 -8.22 11.50
C ILE A 334 -6.96 -8.94 12.76
N VAL A 335 -5.69 -8.71 13.12
CA VAL A 335 -5.08 -9.35 14.29
C VAL A 335 -5.71 -8.84 15.57
N THR A 336 -5.86 -7.52 15.74
CA THR A 336 -6.50 -6.93 16.91
C THR A 336 -7.92 -7.46 17.12
N ASP A 337 -8.73 -7.48 16.09
CA ASP A 337 -10.10 -8.00 16.14
C ASP A 337 -10.12 -9.50 16.52
N ALA A 338 -9.24 -10.31 15.92
CA ALA A 338 -9.16 -11.74 16.23
C ALA A 338 -8.83 -11.99 17.70
N PHE A 339 -7.82 -11.29 18.24
CA PHE A 339 -7.40 -11.46 19.62
C PHE A 339 -8.40 -10.90 20.64
N ASN A 340 -9.12 -9.82 20.30
CA ASN A 340 -10.16 -9.26 21.17
C ASN A 340 -11.43 -10.12 21.20
N ASN A 341 -11.74 -10.81 20.08
CA ASN A 341 -12.92 -11.67 19.97
C ASN A 341 -12.64 -13.13 20.40
N ALA A 342 -11.38 -13.46 20.73
CA ALA A 342 -11.02 -14.80 21.17
C ALA A 342 -11.72 -15.14 22.50
N LYS A 343 -12.34 -16.33 22.57
CA LYS A 343 -12.85 -16.85 23.83
C LYS A 343 -11.67 -17.22 24.74
N PRO A 344 -11.82 -17.07 26.07
CA PRO A 344 -10.83 -17.61 26.99
C PRO A 344 -10.58 -19.11 26.70
N ALA A 345 -9.31 -19.53 26.72
CA ALA A 345 -8.97 -20.96 26.60
C ALA A 345 -9.75 -21.76 27.64
N GLN A 346 -10.47 -22.79 27.16
CA GLN A 346 -11.22 -23.68 28.06
C GLN A 346 -10.29 -24.66 28.77
#